data_4fb6e6854928d47be8467d0537aaefac
#
_entry.id   4fb6e6854928d47be8467d0537aaefac
#
_cell.length_a   1.000
_cell.length_b   1.000
_cell.length_c   1.000
_cell.angle_alpha   90.00
_cell.angle_beta   90.00
_cell.angle_gamma   90.00
#
_symmetry.space_group_name_H-M   'P 1'
#
loop_
_entity.id
_entity.type
_entity.pdbx_description
1 polymer ?
#
loop_
_entity_poly.entity_id
_entity_poly.type
_entity_poly.pdbx_seq_one_letter_code
_entity_poly.pdbx_strand_id
1 'polypeptide(L)'
;STYLSVLGWFYSIGTVVSLLQDKLFLQELEKARFLRQIKNLNEKFIVVLGYNQITRKIIIKALEQGLRTVVIEKDRIKINNLILENFTPTVPVLYSENYSVKVLENAGLKKRNCKAIVSLFEDDALNLRITLIAKALNKNIKVAVKSTTTNHTENLKDLDAEIIVNPFSIISSEISMALWSPNLFKLEKWLYGIDNLNATLPIFPKGLYIICGYGRMGRKIFEKLNQNDIEVKLIEIDKNKDFEFTQKEISNLIFANADDKEILLDIGIKEAVLIAAVTDDDTTNLSILATAKKLNPKIVTIVRENEIADDFLFKNANINHIFTPSKILVNKVTNALVMPLSDKFLKIIIKKDNIWASKLISRLIKKKKKKPLLLELEINEFLAPQIYKYLLSNKNLTMSLLRISLYNKELKNNVVPLLLQRENDIILTPSWEEDIKIGDKILLACDNHAKDDIEYICQNIYEFYYAIT
;
A
#
# COMPACT_ATOMS: atom_id res chain seq x y z
N SER A 1 20.33 -5.08 66.91
CA SER A 1 20.26 -5.62 65.53
C SER A 1 19.13 -5.03 64.70
N THR A 2 17.99 -4.63 65.29
CA THR A 2 16.79 -4.13 64.58
C THR A 2 17.01 -2.79 63.85
N TYR A 3 17.80 -1.87 64.41
CA TYR A 3 18.10 -0.56 63.79
C TYR A 3 18.96 -0.67 62.52
N LEU A 4 19.92 -1.55 62.49
CA LEU A 4 20.79 -1.81 61.31
C LEU A 4 20.02 -2.43 60.16
N SER A 5 19.03 -3.28 60.43
CA SER A 5 18.18 -3.86 59.39
C SER A 5 17.22 -2.83 58.78
N VAL A 6 16.70 -1.90 59.62
CA VAL A 6 15.83 -0.81 59.14
C VAL A 6 16.63 0.18 58.26
N LEU A 7 17.84 0.56 58.67
CA LEU A 7 18.73 1.43 57.88
C LEU A 7 19.13 0.75 56.54
N GLY A 8 19.45 -0.55 56.59
CA GLY A 8 19.73 -1.33 55.39
C GLY A 8 18.52 -1.38 54.41
N TRP A 9 17.31 -1.45 54.96
CA TRP A 9 16.07 -1.46 54.17
C TRP A 9 15.82 -0.10 53.47
N PHE A 10 15.97 1.02 54.24
CA PHE A 10 15.87 2.37 53.65
C PHE A 10 16.95 2.66 52.60
N TYR A 11 18.18 2.21 52.83
CA TYR A 11 19.26 2.31 51.84
C TYR A 11 18.94 1.52 50.58
N SER A 12 18.44 0.30 50.71
CA SER A 12 18.05 -0.54 49.59
C SER A 12 16.90 0.08 48.79
N ILE A 13 15.86 0.62 49.47
CA ILE A 13 14.76 1.34 48.80
C ILE A 13 15.31 2.60 48.09
N GLY A 14 16.16 3.39 48.75
CA GLY A 14 16.77 4.57 48.16
C GLY A 14 17.56 4.24 46.90
N THR A 15 18.32 3.14 46.92
CA THR A 15 19.09 2.66 45.76
C THR A 15 18.18 2.22 44.63
N VAL A 16 17.11 1.48 44.93
CA VAL A 16 16.11 1.06 43.94
C VAL A 16 15.41 2.26 43.31
N VAL A 17 14.99 3.23 44.12
CA VAL A 17 14.35 4.48 43.64
C VAL A 17 15.32 5.28 42.78
N SER A 18 16.61 5.40 43.19
CA SER A 18 17.63 6.05 42.39
C SER A 18 17.87 5.36 41.06
N LEU A 19 17.92 4.02 41.02
CA LEU A 19 18.03 3.23 39.76
C LEU A 19 16.81 3.42 38.87
N LEU A 20 15.61 3.50 39.44
CA LEU A 20 14.37 3.73 38.66
C LEU A 20 14.28 5.17 38.10
N GLN A 21 15.08 6.12 38.63
CA GLN A 21 15.21 7.48 38.11
C GLN A 21 16.36 7.63 37.12
N ASP A 22 17.26 6.65 37.04
CA ASP A 22 18.37 6.66 36.10
C ASP A 22 17.86 6.36 34.68
N LYS A 23 18.00 7.36 33.80
CA LYS A 23 17.57 7.25 32.39
C LYS A 23 18.29 6.13 31.64
N LEU A 24 19.58 5.89 31.92
CA LEU A 24 20.34 4.82 31.26
C LEU A 24 19.85 3.46 31.72
N PHE A 25 19.60 3.27 32.99
CA PHE A 25 19.04 2.03 33.51
C PHE A 25 17.67 1.72 32.91
N LEU A 26 16.77 2.71 32.86
CA LEU A 26 15.46 2.55 32.23
C LEU A 26 15.56 2.19 30.74
N GLN A 27 16.49 2.81 30.01
CA GLN A 27 16.71 2.48 28.59
C GLN A 27 17.18 1.04 28.37
N GLU A 28 18.13 0.57 29.19
CA GLU A 28 18.60 -0.82 29.10
C GLU A 28 17.48 -1.81 29.51
N LEU A 29 16.63 -1.45 30.44
CA LEU A 29 15.49 -2.27 30.87
C LEU A 29 14.42 -2.34 29.77
N GLU A 30 14.09 -1.21 29.12
CA GLU A 30 13.21 -1.18 27.95
C GLU A 30 13.74 -2.04 26.82
N LYS A 31 15.04 -1.92 26.52
CA LYS A 31 15.70 -2.72 25.48
C LYS A 31 15.72 -4.22 25.82
N ALA A 32 15.99 -4.59 27.07
CA ALA A 32 15.95 -5.98 27.51
C ALA A 32 14.53 -6.58 27.40
N ARG A 33 13.49 -5.78 27.74
CA ARG A 33 12.08 -6.16 27.56
C ARG A 33 11.76 -6.37 26.08
N PHE A 34 12.17 -5.44 25.22
CA PHE A 34 11.98 -5.55 23.78
C PHE A 34 12.64 -6.82 23.22
N LEU A 35 13.91 -7.06 23.54
CA LEU A 35 14.63 -8.26 23.07
C LEU A 35 13.93 -9.54 23.51
N ARG A 36 13.39 -9.59 24.73
CA ARG A 36 12.59 -10.73 25.21
C ARG A 36 11.31 -10.91 24.39
N GLN A 37 10.60 -9.81 24.09
CA GLN A 37 9.41 -9.86 23.24
C GLN A 37 9.74 -10.40 21.84
N ILE A 38 10.82 -9.91 21.22
CA ILE A 38 11.26 -10.41 19.90
C ILE A 38 11.68 -11.86 19.95
N LYS A 39 12.39 -12.29 20.99
CA LYS A 39 12.78 -13.70 21.15
C LYS A 39 11.56 -14.63 21.18
N ASN A 40 10.51 -14.24 21.87
CA ASN A 40 9.28 -15.02 22.06
C ASN A 40 8.26 -14.85 20.93
N LEU A 41 8.52 -13.97 19.96
CA LEU A 41 7.62 -13.75 18.82
C LEU A 41 7.77 -14.88 17.80
N ASN A 42 6.77 -15.78 17.75
CA ASN A 42 6.75 -16.95 16.87
C ASN A 42 5.86 -16.78 15.65
N GLU A 43 4.88 -15.87 15.71
CA GLU A 43 3.99 -15.56 14.60
C GLU A 43 4.74 -14.81 13.48
N LYS A 44 4.18 -14.81 12.27
CA LYS A 44 4.70 -13.99 11.15
C LYS A 44 4.63 -12.53 11.52
N PHE A 45 5.70 -11.80 11.27
CA PHE A 45 5.75 -10.36 11.59
C PHE A 45 6.52 -9.54 10.57
N ILE A 46 6.30 -8.23 10.63
CA ILE A 46 7.02 -7.23 9.85
C ILE A 46 7.71 -6.24 10.81
N VAL A 47 8.80 -5.66 10.34
CA VAL A 47 9.50 -4.57 11.03
C VAL A 47 9.17 -3.26 10.33
N VAL A 48 8.68 -2.28 11.07
CA VAL A 48 8.33 -0.94 10.57
C VAL A 48 9.28 0.08 11.17
N LEU A 49 9.88 0.89 10.31
CA LEU A 49 10.82 1.93 10.70
C LEU A 49 10.13 3.29 10.71
N GLY A 50 10.18 3.97 11.86
CA GLY A 50 9.51 5.22 12.10
C GLY A 50 8.01 5.04 12.39
N TYR A 51 7.48 5.91 13.28
CA TYR A 51 6.05 5.96 13.60
C TYR A 51 5.46 7.31 13.22
N ASN A 52 4.49 7.28 12.31
CA ASN A 52 3.74 8.44 11.84
C ASN A 52 2.34 8.00 11.37
N GLN A 53 1.53 8.91 10.86
CA GLN A 53 0.18 8.59 10.38
C GLN A 53 0.14 7.52 9.27
N ILE A 54 1.16 7.47 8.41
CA ILE A 54 1.25 6.47 7.32
C ILE A 54 1.53 5.09 7.91
N THR A 55 2.62 4.98 8.68
CA THR A 55 3.04 3.71 9.29
C THR A 55 2.03 3.21 10.31
N ARG A 56 1.35 4.11 11.06
CA ARG A 56 0.21 3.77 11.92
C ARG A 56 -0.88 3.01 11.16
N LYS A 57 -1.30 3.52 10.00
CA LYS A 57 -2.33 2.87 9.17
C LYS A 57 -1.86 1.51 8.62
N ILE A 58 -0.58 1.39 8.27
CA ILE A 58 0.02 0.11 7.85
C ILE A 58 0.00 -0.90 9.01
N ILE A 59 0.37 -0.47 10.21
CA ILE A 59 0.35 -1.30 11.42
C ILE A 59 -1.06 -1.83 11.68
N ILE A 60 -2.07 -0.95 11.69
CA ILE A 60 -3.47 -1.34 11.89
C ILE A 60 -3.90 -2.40 10.89
N LYS A 61 -3.70 -2.14 9.59
CA LYS A 61 -4.09 -3.08 8.54
C LYS A 61 -3.32 -4.41 8.60
N ALA A 62 -2.05 -4.39 8.99
CA ALA A 62 -1.26 -5.60 9.17
C ALA A 62 -1.79 -6.45 10.34
N LEU A 63 -2.09 -5.82 11.48
CA LEU A 63 -2.66 -6.49 12.64
C LEU A 63 -4.04 -7.08 12.36
N GLU A 64 -4.92 -6.36 11.66
CA GLU A 64 -6.25 -6.84 11.22
C GLU A 64 -6.17 -8.12 10.38
N GLN A 65 -5.05 -8.32 9.68
CA GLN A 65 -4.79 -9.51 8.85
C GLN A 65 -3.93 -10.57 9.57
N GLY A 66 -3.79 -10.45 10.87
CA GLY A 66 -3.03 -11.40 11.70
C GLY A 66 -1.50 -11.35 11.52
N LEU A 67 -0.99 -10.28 10.90
CA LEU A 67 0.44 -10.06 10.74
C LEU A 67 0.97 -9.19 11.87
N ARG A 68 1.83 -9.75 12.73
CA ARG A 68 2.42 -9.03 13.86
C ARG A 68 3.35 -7.92 13.36
N THR A 69 3.51 -6.90 14.17
CA THR A 69 4.33 -5.73 13.80
C THR A 69 5.30 -5.39 14.91
N VAL A 70 6.53 -5.03 14.54
CA VAL A 70 7.60 -4.55 15.43
C VAL A 70 8.00 -3.17 14.92
N VAL A 71 8.21 -2.20 15.81
CA VAL A 71 8.53 -0.82 15.42
C VAL A 71 9.90 -0.41 15.97
N ILE A 72 10.68 0.31 15.16
CA ILE A 72 11.89 1.03 15.58
C ILE A 72 11.64 2.52 15.37
N GLU A 73 11.81 3.31 16.43
CA GLU A 73 11.54 4.75 16.37
C GLU A 73 12.63 5.54 17.11
N LYS A 74 13.02 6.68 16.53
CA LYS A 74 14.05 7.58 17.10
C LYS A 74 13.50 8.69 17.99
N ASP A 75 12.19 8.92 17.95
CA ASP A 75 11.51 9.98 18.68
C ASP A 75 10.73 9.39 19.87
N ARG A 76 11.11 9.78 21.08
CA ARG A 76 10.47 9.33 22.32
C ARG A 76 9.00 9.73 22.40
N ILE A 77 8.62 10.90 21.86
CA ILE A 77 7.23 11.36 21.86
C ILE A 77 6.39 10.43 20.98
N LYS A 78 6.91 10.05 19.81
CA LYS A 78 6.23 9.12 18.90
C LYS A 78 6.11 7.71 19.49
N ILE A 79 7.09 7.26 20.25
CA ILE A 79 7.02 5.99 20.99
C ILE A 79 5.88 6.04 22.02
N ASN A 80 5.78 7.11 22.79
CA ASN A 80 4.71 7.29 23.77
C ASN A 80 3.33 7.29 23.08
N ASN A 81 3.20 7.99 21.95
CA ASN A 81 1.97 7.99 21.15
C ASN A 81 1.61 6.58 20.65
N LEU A 82 2.58 5.79 20.19
CA LEU A 82 2.36 4.41 19.78
C LEU A 82 1.88 3.53 20.94
N ILE A 83 2.48 3.69 22.13
CA ILE A 83 2.09 2.93 23.33
C ILE A 83 0.66 3.28 23.76
N LEU A 84 0.26 4.56 23.68
CA LEU A 84 -1.08 5.05 24.01
C LEU A 84 -2.18 4.52 23.09
N GLU A 85 -1.84 4.11 21.87
CA GLU A 85 -2.81 3.47 20.94
C GLU A 85 -3.35 2.12 21.43
N ASN A 86 -2.65 1.48 22.38
CA ASN A 86 -3.04 0.19 22.97
C ASN A 86 -3.38 -0.88 21.91
N PHE A 87 -2.54 -1.01 20.88
CA PHE A 87 -2.74 -2.00 19.83
C PHE A 87 -2.94 -3.41 20.38
N THR A 88 -3.89 -4.13 19.81
CA THR A 88 -4.15 -5.53 20.12
C THR A 88 -3.96 -6.38 18.86
N PRO A 89 -2.99 -7.31 18.85
CA PRO A 89 -1.99 -7.59 19.88
C PRO A 89 -0.93 -6.48 20.03
N THR A 90 -0.31 -6.38 21.20
CA THR A 90 0.71 -5.37 21.51
C THR A 90 1.82 -5.31 20.47
N VAL A 91 2.22 -4.10 20.09
CA VAL A 91 3.31 -3.82 19.15
C VAL A 91 4.59 -3.55 19.93
N PRO A 92 5.62 -4.43 19.87
CA PRO A 92 6.93 -4.16 20.45
C PRO A 92 7.57 -2.94 19.76
N VAL A 93 8.12 -2.03 20.57
CA VAL A 93 8.80 -0.84 20.06
C VAL A 93 10.19 -0.70 20.67
N LEU A 94 11.18 -0.40 19.82
CA LEU A 94 12.55 -0.12 20.23
C LEU A 94 12.89 1.33 19.96
N TYR A 95 13.36 2.04 20.99
CA TYR A 95 14.02 3.33 20.80
C TYR A 95 15.42 3.13 20.20
N SER A 96 15.72 3.84 19.12
CA SER A 96 17.06 3.88 18.57
C SER A 96 17.28 5.15 17.77
N GLU A 97 18.39 5.84 18.01
CA GLU A 97 18.77 7.07 17.29
C GLU A 97 19.12 6.81 15.81
N ASN A 98 19.46 5.58 15.47
CA ASN A 98 19.83 5.18 14.11
C ASN A 98 19.29 3.80 13.75
N TYR A 99 19.39 3.46 12.47
CA TYR A 99 18.98 2.17 11.90
C TYR A 99 20.21 1.35 11.51
N SER A 100 21.08 1.07 12.48
CA SER A 100 22.30 0.27 12.27
C SER A 100 22.00 -1.22 12.10
N VAL A 101 22.99 -1.97 11.60
CA VAL A 101 22.92 -3.43 11.45
C VAL A 101 22.46 -4.10 12.74
N LYS A 102 23.08 -3.74 13.89
CA LYS A 102 22.78 -4.32 15.21
C LYS A 102 21.34 -4.02 15.65
N VAL A 103 20.83 -2.83 15.34
CA VAL A 103 19.45 -2.43 15.69
C VAL A 103 18.44 -3.24 14.88
N LEU A 104 18.65 -3.41 13.57
CA LEU A 104 17.79 -4.22 12.72
C LEU A 104 17.86 -5.72 13.07
N GLU A 105 19.02 -6.20 13.46
CA GLU A 105 19.21 -7.55 13.97
C GLU A 105 18.42 -7.78 15.27
N ASN A 106 18.49 -6.84 16.22
CA ASN A 106 17.72 -6.86 17.45
C ASN A 106 16.20 -6.82 17.22
N ALA A 107 15.74 -6.18 16.14
CA ALA A 107 14.34 -6.19 15.73
C ALA A 107 13.89 -7.52 15.10
N GLY A 108 14.80 -8.48 14.96
CA GLY A 108 14.50 -9.84 14.51
C GLY A 108 14.54 -10.06 13.00
N LEU A 109 15.24 -9.21 12.22
CA LEU A 109 15.32 -9.36 10.76
C LEU A 109 15.87 -10.73 10.32
N LYS A 110 16.74 -11.34 11.11
CA LYS A 110 17.30 -12.68 10.85
C LYS A 110 16.33 -13.83 11.15
N LYS A 111 15.22 -13.58 11.85
CA LYS A 111 14.25 -14.63 12.19
C LYS A 111 13.50 -15.10 10.93
N ARG A 112 13.29 -16.40 10.79
CA ARG A 112 12.58 -17.02 9.64
C ARG A 112 11.13 -16.54 9.51
N ASN A 113 10.50 -16.16 10.62
CA ASN A 113 9.15 -15.65 10.67
C ASN A 113 9.05 -14.13 10.43
N CYS A 114 10.17 -13.40 10.31
CA CYS A 114 10.19 -12.03 9.82
C CYS A 114 9.94 -12.03 8.30
N LYS A 115 8.84 -11.41 7.87
CA LYS A 115 8.39 -11.45 6.47
C LYS A 115 8.81 -10.24 5.67
N ALA A 116 8.86 -9.06 6.30
CA ALA A 116 9.22 -7.84 5.61
C ALA A 116 9.79 -6.77 6.55
N ILE A 117 10.48 -5.80 5.95
CA ILE A 117 10.81 -4.52 6.55
C ILE A 117 10.16 -3.39 5.75
N VAL A 118 9.66 -2.38 6.46
CA VAL A 118 8.98 -1.20 5.88
C VAL A 118 9.79 0.05 6.22
N SER A 119 10.27 0.76 5.18
CA SER A 119 11.06 1.99 5.29
C SER A 119 10.48 3.05 4.35
N LEU A 120 9.70 3.99 4.90
CA LEU A 120 8.95 4.98 4.12
C LEU A 120 9.41 6.42 4.44
N PHE A 121 10.71 6.62 4.62
CA PHE A 121 11.28 7.94 4.87
C PHE A 121 11.27 8.80 3.60
N GLU A 122 11.28 10.13 3.77
CA GLU A 122 11.49 11.08 2.67
C GLU A 122 12.93 11.08 2.16
N ASP A 123 13.86 10.59 2.97
CA ASP A 123 15.28 10.47 2.65
C ASP A 123 15.54 9.18 1.85
N ASP A 124 15.72 9.35 0.54
CA ASP A 124 16.01 8.26 -0.39
C ASP A 124 17.33 7.54 -0.08
N ALA A 125 18.36 8.27 0.41
CA ALA A 125 19.66 7.69 0.77
C ALA A 125 19.53 6.78 2.00
N LEU A 126 18.74 7.18 2.99
CA LEU A 126 18.43 6.37 4.16
C LEU A 126 17.66 5.10 3.77
N ASN A 127 16.66 5.23 2.90
CA ASN A 127 15.88 4.08 2.39
C ASN A 127 16.77 3.07 1.65
N LEU A 128 17.70 3.56 0.82
CA LEU A 128 18.66 2.73 0.11
C LEU A 128 19.60 1.98 1.09
N ARG A 129 20.14 2.69 2.07
CA ARG A 129 21.00 2.10 3.12
C ARG A 129 20.28 1.02 3.91
N ILE A 130 19.04 1.26 4.31
CA ILE A 130 18.21 0.27 5.03
C ILE A 130 17.98 -0.96 4.17
N THR A 131 17.70 -0.78 2.88
CA THR A 131 17.52 -1.88 1.93
C THR A 131 18.79 -2.75 1.84
N LEU A 132 19.96 -2.14 1.69
CA LEU A 132 21.26 -2.83 1.68
C LEU A 132 21.47 -3.66 2.96
N ILE A 133 21.25 -3.07 4.13
CA ILE A 133 21.41 -3.76 5.42
C ILE A 133 20.41 -4.92 5.53
N ALA A 134 19.14 -4.69 5.18
CA ALA A 134 18.09 -5.70 5.28
C ALA A 134 18.42 -6.92 4.40
N LYS A 135 18.81 -6.71 3.15
CA LYS A 135 19.20 -7.79 2.21
C LYS A 135 20.47 -8.52 2.65
N ALA A 136 21.43 -7.81 3.24
CA ALA A 136 22.64 -8.42 3.81
C ALA A 136 22.33 -9.32 5.03
N LEU A 137 21.38 -8.90 5.89
CA LEU A 137 20.97 -9.68 7.06
C LEU A 137 20.07 -10.88 6.71
N ASN A 138 19.21 -10.72 5.70
CA ASN A 138 18.26 -11.74 5.29
C ASN A 138 17.92 -11.56 3.80
N LYS A 139 18.51 -12.38 2.92
CA LYS A 139 18.31 -12.31 1.47
C LYS A 139 16.83 -12.47 1.04
N ASN A 140 16.05 -13.21 1.82
CA ASN A 140 14.66 -13.55 1.50
C ASN A 140 13.64 -12.56 2.10
N ILE A 141 14.09 -11.55 2.84
CA ILE A 141 13.19 -10.57 3.43
C ILE A 141 12.61 -9.67 2.34
N LYS A 142 11.30 -9.45 2.37
CA LYS A 142 10.68 -8.44 1.52
C LYS A 142 11.00 -7.05 2.05
N VAL A 143 11.40 -6.15 1.16
CA VAL A 143 11.66 -4.76 1.49
C VAL A 143 10.56 -3.90 0.85
N ALA A 144 9.78 -3.24 1.71
CA ALA A 144 8.80 -2.24 1.31
C ALA A 144 9.40 -0.86 1.57
N VAL A 145 9.65 -0.12 0.50
CA VAL A 145 10.44 1.10 0.55
C VAL A 145 9.84 2.20 -0.31
N LYS A 146 9.91 3.45 0.19
CA LYS A 146 9.55 4.64 -0.56
C LYS A 146 10.72 5.10 -1.43
N SER A 147 10.42 5.55 -2.63
CA SER A 147 11.33 6.30 -3.48
C SER A 147 10.68 7.61 -3.92
N THR A 148 11.46 8.67 -4.05
CA THR A 148 10.96 9.98 -4.50
C THR A 148 11.44 10.32 -5.91
N THR A 149 12.50 9.68 -6.40
CA THR A 149 13.08 9.92 -7.72
C THR A 149 13.15 8.65 -8.56
N THR A 150 13.30 8.81 -9.88
CA THR A 150 13.44 7.68 -10.81
C THR A 150 14.75 6.94 -10.58
N ASN A 151 15.87 7.67 -10.40
CA ASN A 151 17.19 7.08 -10.19
C ASN A 151 17.23 6.21 -8.92
N HIS A 152 16.66 6.70 -7.81
CA HIS A 152 16.58 5.90 -6.59
C HIS A 152 15.65 4.69 -6.74
N THR A 153 14.58 4.83 -7.54
CA THR A 153 13.72 3.69 -7.86
C THR A 153 14.49 2.57 -8.58
N GLU A 154 15.34 2.91 -9.56
CA GLU A 154 16.16 1.93 -10.26
C GLU A 154 17.22 1.31 -9.34
N ASN A 155 17.92 2.11 -8.55
CA ASN A 155 18.88 1.61 -7.57
C ASN A 155 18.25 0.62 -6.58
N LEU A 156 17.03 0.88 -6.13
CA LEU A 156 16.30 -0.02 -5.23
C LEU A 156 15.88 -1.32 -5.93
N LYS A 157 15.56 -1.27 -7.23
CA LYS A 157 15.30 -2.49 -8.03
C LYS A 157 16.55 -3.35 -8.17
N ASP A 158 17.70 -2.73 -8.41
CA ASP A 158 19.00 -3.42 -8.51
C ASP A 158 19.40 -4.10 -7.18
N LEU A 159 18.84 -3.65 -6.07
CA LEU A 159 18.99 -4.27 -4.75
C LEU A 159 17.90 -5.28 -4.41
N ASP A 160 17.11 -5.71 -5.39
CA ASP A 160 16.00 -6.66 -5.21
C ASP A 160 14.97 -6.22 -4.16
N ALA A 161 14.69 -4.91 -4.04
CA ALA A 161 13.58 -4.44 -3.23
C ALA A 161 12.26 -4.79 -3.94
N GLU A 162 11.39 -5.55 -3.29
CA GLU A 162 10.18 -6.11 -3.93
C GLU A 162 9.01 -5.14 -3.99
N ILE A 163 8.94 -4.22 -3.02
CA ILE A 163 7.82 -3.28 -2.88
C ILE A 163 8.37 -1.86 -2.88
N ILE A 164 8.63 -1.32 -4.07
CA ILE A 164 9.10 0.05 -4.23
C ILE A 164 7.90 0.93 -4.55
N VAL A 165 7.67 1.97 -3.75
CA VAL A 165 6.54 2.87 -3.93
C VAL A 165 7.01 4.29 -4.15
N ASN A 166 6.83 4.77 -5.39
CA ASN A 166 6.98 6.18 -5.73
C ASN A 166 5.57 6.77 -5.94
N PRO A 167 5.02 7.53 -4.96
CA PRO A 167 3.64 7.98 -5.01
C PRO A 167 3.38 8.93 -6.18
N PHE A 168 4.36 9.71 -6.60
CA PHE A 168 4.21 10.66 -7.71
C PHE A 168 4.09 9.95 -9.06
N SER A 169 4.92 8.92 -9.28
CA SER A 169 4.84 8.08 -10.48
C SER A 169 3.53 7.28 -10.53
N ILE A 170 3.02 6.84 -9.37
CA ILE A 170 1.75 6.12 -9.30
C ILE A 170 0.60 7.05 -9.69
N ILE A 171 0.53 8.27 -9.14
CA ILE A 171 -0.52 9.23 -9.45
C ILE A 171 -0.53 9.56 -10.94
N SER A 172 0.63 9.82 -11.54
CA SER A 172 0.71 10.11 -12.98
C SER A 172 0.27 8.90 -13.84
N SER A 173 0.59 7.69 -13.40
CA SER A 173 0.12 6.46 -14.05
C SER A 173 -1.38 6.25 -13.89
N GLU A 174 -1.95 6.55 -12.73
CA GLU A 174 -3.39 6.49 -12.47
C GLU A 174 -4.17 7.46 -13.37
N ILE A 175 -3.68 8.70 -13.53
CA ILE A 175 -4.29 9.69 -14.44
C ILE A 175 -4.23 9.17 -15.88
N SER A 176 -3.09 8.68 -16.33
CA SER A 176 -2.94 8.10 -17.66
C SER A 176 -3.86 6.90 -17.88
N MET A 177 -3.96 6.03 -16.87
CA MET A 177 -4.81 4.84 -16.94
C MET A 177 -6.29 5.21 -17.01
N ALA A 178 -6.72 6.21 -16.25
CA ALA A 178 -8.09 6.71 -16.29
C ALA A 178 -8.45 7.31 -17.66
N LEU A 179 -7.48 7.95 -18.35
CA LEU A 179 -7.66 8.48 -19.70
C LEU A 179 -7.76 7.39 -20.77
N TRP A 180 -6.85 6.42 -20.75
CA TRP A 180 -6.64 5.50 -21.88
C TRP A 180 -7.14 4.08 -21.64
N SER A 181 -7.25 3.67 -20.39
CA SER A 181 -7.66 2.33 -19.99
C SER A 181 -8.56 2.37 -18.76
N PRO A 182 -9.72 3.04 -18.82
CA PRO A 182 -10.57 3.29 -17.66
C PRO A 182 -11.05 2.01 -16.96
N ASN A 183 -11.18 0.89 -17.67
CA ASN A 183 -11.52 -0.38 -17.06
C ASN A 183 -10.35 -0.98 -16.26
N LEU A 184 -9.11 -0.82 -16.71
CA LEU A 184 -7.93 -1.19 -15.90
C LEU A 184 -7.82 -0.34 -14.64
N PHE A 185 -8.05 0.97 -14.76
CA PHE A 185 -8.09 1.86 -13.60
C PHE A 185 -9.14 1.42 -12.58
N LYS A 186 -10.34 1.02 -13.04
CA LYS A 186 -11.40 0.48 -12.20
C LYS A 186 -10.98 -0.81 -11.48
N LEU A 187 -10.32 -1.73 -12.20
CA LEU A 187 -9.77 -2.96 -11.63
C LEU A 187 -8.70 -2.66 -10.58
N GLU A 188 -7.80 -1.72 -10.84
CA GLU A 188 -6.77 -1.31 -9.87
C GLU A 188 -7.40 -0.78 -8.58
N LYS A 189 -8.36 0.15 -8.67
CA LYS A 189 -9.04 0.69 -7.48
C LYS A 189 -9.78 -0.39 -6.69
N TRP A 190 -10.41 -1.34 -7.38
CA TRP A 190 -11.05 -2.47 -6.74
C TRP A 190 -10.04 -3.40 -6.05
N LEU A 191 -8.94 -3.76 -6.71
CA LEU A 191 -7.88 -4.62 -6.15
C LEU A 191 -7.25 -4.02 -4.88
N TYR A 192 -7.12 -2.68 -4.82
CA TYR A 192 -6.67 -2.00 -3.60
C TYR A 192 -7.77 -1.78 -2.55
N GLY A 193 -8.99 -2.21 -2.82
CA GLY A 193 -10.12 -2.00 -1.91
C GLY A 193 -10.55 -0.53 -1.76
N ILE A 194 -10.11 0.34 -2.67
CA ILE A 194 -10.40 1.79 -2.65
C ILE A 194 -11.84 2.02 -3.10
N ASP A 195 -12.24 1.41 -4.22
CA ASP A 195 -13.54 1.55 -4.84
C ASP A 195 -14.19 0.21 -5.17
N ASN A 196 -15.46 0.24 -5.54
CA ASN A 196 -16.16 -0.93 -6.07
C ASN A 196 -16.20 -0.91 -7.61
N LEU A 197 -16.42 -2.08 -8.21
CA LEU A 197 -16.48 -2.22 -9.67
C LEU A 197 -17.67 -1.50 -10.34
N ASN A 198 -18.66 -1.06 -9.58
CA ASN A 198 -19.82 -0.30 -10.04
C ASN A 198 -19.62 1.22 -9.87
N ALA A 199 -18.51 1.68 -9.28
CA ALA A 199 -18.22 3.09 -9.12
C ALA A 199 -18.16 3.79 -10.49
N THR A 200 -18.66 5.02 -10.55
CA THR A 200 -18.52 5.88 -11.72
C THR A 200 -17.03 6.18 -11.92
N LEU A 201 -16.56 5.99 -13.14
CA LEU A 201 -15.19 6.33 -13.48
C LEU A 201 -14.99 7.84 -13.49
N PRO A 202 -13.81 8.32 -13.08
CA PRO A 202 -13.44 9.70 -13.31
C PRO A 202 -13.42 9.98 -14.82
N ILE A 203 -14.01 11.09 -15.21
CA ILE A 203 -14.00 11.54 -16.61
C ILE A 203 -12.85 12.54 -16.77
N PHE A 204 -11.88 12.18 -17.60
CA PHE A 204 -10.80 13.06 -18.00
C PHE A 204 -11.05 13.48 -19.46
N PRO A 205 -11.61 14.68 -19.73
CA PRO A 205 -11.92 15.12 -21.07
C PRO A 205 -10.65 15.40 -21.86
N LYS A 206 -10.67 15.18 -23.18
CA LYS A 206 -9.56 15.57 -24.07
C LYS A 206 -9.59 17.07 -24.31
N GLY A 207 -8.45 17.73 -24.29
CA GLY A 207 -8.29 19.16 -24.53
C GLY A 207 -7.11 19.75 -23.77
N LEU A 208 -7.13 21.05 -23.56
CA LEU A 208 -6.09 21.78 -22.85
C LEU A 208 -6.13 21.48 -21.34
N TYR A 209 -4.99 21.06 -20.78
CA TYR A 209 -4.78 20.85 -19.36
C TYR A 209 -3.87 21.95 -18.79
N ILE A 210 -4.20 22.45 -17.61
CA ILE A 210 -3.36 23.39 -16.85
C ILE A 210 -2.84 22.68 -15.61
N ILE A 211 -1.52 22.68 -15.40
CA ILE A 211 -0.88 22.11 -14.22
C ILE A 211 -0.25 23.26 -13.43
N CYS A 212 -0.71 23.44 -12.18
CA CYS A 212 -0.21 24.45 -11.25
C CYS A 212 0.71 23.78 -10.21
N GLY A 213 2.00 24.14 -10.24
CA GLY A 213 3.06 23.52 -9.49
C GLY A 213 3.86 22.52 -10.34
N TYR A 214 5.12 22.85 -10.63
CA TYR A 214 6.02 22.00 -11.43
C TYR A 214 7.05 21.30 -10.54
N GLY A 215 6.58 20.80 -9.39
CA GLY A 215 7.34 19.92 -8.50
C GLY A 215 7.35 18.47 -9.00
N ARG A 216 7.77 17.56 -8.12
CA ARG A 216 7.86 16.11 -8.42
C ARG A 216 6.57 15.53 -9.03
N MET A 217 5.40 15.93 -8.52
CA MET A 217 4.10 15.44 -9.02
C MET A 217 3.74 16.09 -10.36
N GLY A 218 3.82 17.42 -10.47
CA GLY A 218 3.46 18.15 -11.69
C GLY A 218 4.29 17.70 -12.88
N ARG A 219 5.61 17.54 -12.68
CA ARG A 219 6.52 17.02 -13.71
C ARG A 219 6.12 15.61 -14.18
N LYS A 220 5.82 14.70 -13.25
CA LYS A 220 5.41 13.34 -13.62
C LYS A 220 4.07 13.29 -14.35
N ILE A 221 3.13 14.14 -13.98
CA ILE A 221 1.86 14.29 -14.70
C ILE A 221 2.13 14.82 -16.11
N PHE A 222 2.93 15.89 -16.25
CA PHE A 222 3.29 16.48 -17.54
C PHE A 222 3.97 15.46 -18.45
N GLU A 223 5.03 14.77 -17.99
CA GLU A 223 5.73 13.74 -18.74
C GLU A 223 4.74 12.70 -19.32
N LYS A 224 3.79 12.27 -18.50
CA LYS A 224 2.83 11.24 -18.87
C LYS A 224 1.76 11.73 -19.86
N LEU A 225 1.25 12.94 -19.67
CA LEU A 225 0.27 13.56 -20.58
C LEU A 225 0.89 13.88 -21.92
N ASN A 226 2.14 14.38 -21.91
CA ASN A 226 2.88 14.70 -23.11
C ASN A 226 3.21 13.47 -23.96
N GLN A 227 3.47 12.32 -23.34
CA GLN A 227 3.63 11.04 -24.06
C GLN A 227 2.36 10.61 -24.82
N ASN A 228 1.22 11.19 -24.50
CA ASN A 228 -0.10 10.86 -25.02
C ASN A 228 -0.73 12.02 -25.85
N ASP A 229 0.08 12.97 -26.32
CA ASP A 229 -0.33 14.10 -27.15
C ASP A 229 -1.45 14.96 -26.56
N ILE A 230 -1.50 15.08 -25.22
CA ILE A 230 -2.38 16.03 -24.54
C ILE A 230 -1.69 17.39 -24.48
N GLU A 231 -2.40 18.44 -24.88
CA GLU A 231 -1.92 19.81 -24.73
C GLU A 231 -1.89 20.21 -23.25
N VAL A 232 -0.71 20.61 -22.76
CA VAL A 232 -0.51 20.96 -21.35
C VAL A 232 0.18 22.30 -21.25
N LYS A 233 -0.33 23.17 -20.38
CA LYS A 233 0.34 24.38 -19.91
C LYS A 233 0.71 24.26 -18.45
N LEU A 234 1.87 24.78 -18.07
CA LEU A 234 2.48 24.64 -16.77
C LEU A 234 2.64 26.00 -16.10
N ILE A 235 2.34 26.09 -14.82
CA ILE A 235 2.59 27.28 -13.99
C ILE A 235 3.49 26.86 -12.82
N GLU A 236 4.60 27.59 -12.63
CA GLU A 236 5.48 27.42 -11.47
C GLU A 236 5.86 28.79 -10.90
N ILE A 237 5.82 28.93 -9.59
CA ILE A 237 6.12 30.20 -8.93
C ILE A 237 7.64 30.43 -8.76
N ASP A 238 8.38 29.34 -8.55
CA ASP A 238 9.82 29.40 -8.25
C ASP A 238 10.66 29.31 -9.52
N LYS A 239 11.26 30.44 -9.92
CA LYS A 239 12.17 30.54 -11.08
C LYS A 239 13.52 29.88 -10.85
N ASN A 240 13.91 29.67 -9.58
CA ASN A 240 15.23 29.15 -9.19
C ASN A 240 15.21 27.65 -8.90
N LYS A 241 14.09 26.99 -9.11
CA LYS A 241 13.98 25.56 -8.93
C LYS A 241 14.92 24.84 -9.90
N ASP A 242 15.84 24.09 -9.34
CA ASP A 242 16.88 23.34 -10.07
C ASP A 242 16.26 22.11 -10.76
N PHE A 243 15.63 22.33 -11.90
CA PHE A 243 15.10 21.27 -12.75
C PHE A 243 15.85 21.32 -14.08
N GLU A 244 16.36 20.16 -14.52
CA GLU A 244 16.74 19.96 -15.91
C GLU A 244 15.49 19.98 -16.78
N PHE A 245 15.14 21.14 -17.31
CA PHE A 245 14.01 21.30 -18.21
C PHE A 245 14.36 20.82 -19.62
N THR A 246 13.49 20.03 -20.22
CA THR A 246 13.54 19.78 -21.67
C THR A 246 13.04 21.01 -22.44
N GLN A 247 13.43 21.15 -23.72
CA GLN A 247 12.93 22.27 -24.54
C GLN A 247 11.39 22.34 -24.60
N LYS A 248 10.74 21.20 -24.60
CA LYS A 248 9.27 21.12 -24.63
C LYS A 248 8.63 21.52 -23.32
N GLU A 249 9.28 21.27 -22.20
CA GLU A 249 8.88 21.75 -20.87
C GLU A 249 8.96 23.27 -20.81
N ILE A 250 10.07 23.84 -21.25
CA ILE A 250 10.31 25.30 -21.25
C ILE A 250 9.27 26.04 -22.09
N SER A 251 8.89 25.52 -23.26
CA SER A 251 7.90 26.17 -24.16
C SER A 251 6.48 26.20 -23.56
N ASN A 252 6.17 25.30 -22.64
CA ASN A 252 4.86 25.18 -22.01
C ASN A 252 4.81 25.73 -20.59
N LEU A 253 5.94 26.19 -20.03
CA LEU A 253 6.08 26.62 -18.66
C LEU A 253 6.02 28.15 -18.54
N ILE A 254 5.16 28.64 -17.66
CA ILE A 254 5.03 30.04 -17.29
C ILE A 254 5.44 30.18 -15.82
N PHE A 255 6.37 31.12 -15.55
CA PHE A 255 6.76 31.46 -14.20
C PHE A 255 5.86 32.55 -13.64
N ALA A 256 4.86 32.15 -12.85
CA ALA A 256 3.89 33.03 -12.25
C ALA A 256 3.25 32.42 -11.01
N ASN A 257 2.49 33.22 -10.26
CA ASN A 257 1.66 32.72 -9.18
C ASN A 257 0.33 32.19 -9.75
N ALA A 258 0.10 30.87 -9.65
CA ALA A 258 -1.12 30.23 -10.15
C ALA A 258 -2.38 30.61 -9.35
N ASP A 259 -2.25 31.22 -8.17
CA ASP A 259 -3.37 31.75 -7.39
C ASP A 259 -3.88 33.10 -7.91
N ASP A 260 -3.13 33.76 -8.82
CA ASP A 260 -3.54 35.00 -9.46
C ASP A 260 -4.56 34.72 -10.57
N LYS A 261 -5.71 35.35 -10.44
CA LYS A 261 -6.83 35.25 -11.39
C LYS A 261 -6.44 35.66 -12.81
N GLU A 262 -5.65 36.73 -12.96
CA GLU A 262 -5.26 37.27 -14.28
C GLU A 262 -4.32 36.26 -14.99
N ILE A 263 -3.41 35.61 -14.25
CA ILE A 263 -2.55 34.58 -14.77
C ILE A 263 -3.37 33.39 -15.28
N LEU A 264 -4.40 32.96 -14.54
CA LEU A 264 -5.29 31.89 -14.99
C LEU A 264 -6.06 32.26 -16.27
N LEU A 265 -6.49 33.55 -16.39
CA LEU A 265 -7.14 34.02 -17.61
C LEU A 265 -6.18 34.05 -18.80
N ASP A 266 -4.96 34.54 -18.62
CA ASP A 266 -3.95 34.65 -19.67
C ASP A 266 -3.49 33.28 -20.20
N ILE A 267 -3.44 32.26 -19.32
CA ILE A 267 -3.07 30.92 -19.72
C ILE A 267 -4.20 30.14 -20.41
N GLY A 268 -5.42 30.68 -20.43
CA GLY A 268 -6.57 30.13 -21.16
C GLY A 268 -7.44 29.20 -20.30
N ILE A 269 -7.69 29.55 -19.04
CA ILE A 269 -8.54 28.74 -18.12
C ILE A 269 -9.97 28.53 -18.67
N LYS A 270 -10.50 29.46 -19.48
CA LYS A 270 -11.85 29.37 -20.04
C LYS A 270 -11.97 28.25 -21.07
N GLU A 271 -10.91 28.00 -21.81
CA GLU A 271 -10.80 26.97 -22.86
C GLU A 271 -10.30 25.62 -22.28
N ALA A 272 -9.67 25.67 -21.10
CA ALA A 272 -9.13 24.49 -20.47
C ALA A 272 -10.25 23.52 -20.02
N VAL A 273 -10.01 22.23 -20.22
CA VAL A 273 -10.94 21.18 -19.81
C VAL A 273 -10.59 20.59 -18.44
N LEU A 274 -9.33 20.78 -18.01
CA LEU A 274 -8.85 20.28 -16.73
C LEU A 274 -7.80 21.21 -16.13
N ILE A 275 -7.85 21.36 -14.80
CA ILE A 275 -6.80 22.01 -14.01
C ILE A 275 -6.35 21.08 -12.88
N ALA A 276 -5.04 20.97 -12.70
CA ALA A 276 -4.41 20.21 -11.61
C ALA A 276 -3.63 21.17 -10.69
N ALA A 277 -4.07 21.35 -9.46
CA ALA A 277 -3.35 22.06 -8.41
C ALA A 277 -2.53 21.08 -7.59
N VAL A 278 -1.20 21.08 -7.81
CA VAL A 278 -0.28 20.05 -7.29
C VAL A 278 0.96 20.65 -6.63
N THR A 279 0.79 21.83 -6.04
CA THR A 279 1.83 22.49 -5.24
C THR A 279 2.03 21.76 -3.91
N ASP A 280 2.98 22.18 -3.12
CA ASP A 280 3.28 21.64 -1.79
C ASP A 280 2.52 22.36 -0.66
N ASP A 281 1.62 23.28 -0.99
CA ASP A 281 0.76 24.01 -0.05
C ASP A 281 -0.73 23.75 -0.33
N ASP A 282 -1.41 23.17 0.66
CA ASP A 282 -2.82 22.75 0.53
C ASP A 282 -3.78 23.93 0.42
N THR A 283 -3.49 25.05 1.10
CA THR A 283 -4.30 26.27 1.03
C THR A 283 -4.23 26.88 -0.36
N THR A 284 -3.03 27.00 -0.92
CA THR A 284 -2.79 27.45 -2.29
C THR A 284 -3.50 26.55 -3.31
N ASN A 285 -3.41 25.23 -3.15
CA ASN A 285 -4.11 24.29 -4.02
C ASN A 285 -5.62 24.48 -4.03
N LEU A 286 -6.23 24.67 -2.85
CA LEU A 286 -7.67 24.94 -2.73
C LEU A 286 -8.07 26.29 -3.34
N SER A 287 -7.26 27.34 -3.12
CA SER A 287 -7.49 28.68 -3.67
C SER A 287 -7.45 28.70 -5.20
N ILE A 288 -6.43 28.07 -5.80
CA ILE A 288 -6.32 27.89 -7.26
C ILE A 288 -7.58 27.25 -7.83
N LEU A 289 -8.04 26.14 -7.24
CA LEU A 289 -9.20 25.41 -7.74
C LEU A 289 -10.51 26.19 -7.56
N ALA A 290 -10.66 26.91 -6.46
CA ALA A 290 -11.83 27.76 -6.22
C ALA A 290 -11.90 28.87 -7.28
N THR A 291 -10.78 29.53 -7.56
CA THR A 291 -10.68 30.56 -8.60
C THR A 291 -10.95 29.98 -10.00
N ALA A 292 -10.34 28.82 -10.31
CA ALA A 292 -10.56 28.15 -11.59
C ALA A 292 -12.02 27.75 -11.82
N LYS A 293 -12.71 27.21 -10.82
CA LYS A 293 -14.14 26.86 -10.88
C LYS A 293 -15.04 28.07 -11.06
N LYS A 294 -14.65 29.21 -10.48
CA LYS A 294 -15.39 30.49 -10.67
C LYS A 294 -15.24 31.00 -12.10
N LEU A 295 -14.06 30.86 -12.71
CA LEU A 295 -13.77 31.30 -14.08
C LEU A 295 -14.30 30.32 -15.14
N ASN A 296 -14.26 29.02 -14.85
CA ASN A 296 -14.75 27.96 -15.73
C ASN A 296 -15.49 26.90 -14.89
N PRO A 297 -16.82 27.01 -14.69
CA PRO A 297 -17.58 26.09 -13.84
C PRO A 297 -17.59 24.64 -14.33
N LYS A 298 -17.29 24.38 -15.59
CA LYS A 298 -17.28 23.04 -16.19
C LYS A 298 -15.93 22.34 -16.09
N ILE A 299 -14.88 23.07 -15.65
CA ILE A 299 -13.53 22.52 -15.61
C ILE A 299 -13.43 21.34 -14.64
N VAL A 300 -12.79 20.29 -15.07
CA VAL A 300 -12.43 19.15 -14.20
C VAL A 300 -11.26 19.56 -13.32
N THR A 301 -11.37 19.33 -12.03
CA THR A 301 -10.37 19.71 -11.04
C THR A 301 -9.67 18.50 -10.45
N ILE A 302 -8.34 18.54 -10.46
CA ILE A 302 -7.46 17.60 -9.77
C ILE A 302 -6.71 18.35 -8.68
N VAL A 303 -6.56 17.74 -7.51
CA VAL A 303 -5.75 18.30 -6.42
C VAL A 303 -4.84 17.26 -5.81
N ARG A 304 -3.67 17.72 -5.38
CA ARG A 304 -2.83 17.03 -4.42
C ARG A 304 -3.18 17.47 -3.01
N GLU A 305 -3.56 16.54 -2.17
CA GLU A 305 -3.70 16.70 -0.72
C GLU A 305 -2.37 16.31 -0.06
N ASN A 306 -1.68 17.27 0.54
CA ASN A 306 -0.39 17.05 1.21
C ASN A 306 -0.59 16.50 2.63
N GLU A 307 -1.50 17.12 3.39
CA GLU A 307 -1.75 16.81 4.79
C GLU A 307 -3.08 16.06 4.97
N ILE A 308 -3.04 14.88 5.56
CA ILE A 308 -4.25 14.08 5.84
C ILE A 308 -5.21 14.83 6.79
N ALA A 309 -4.69 15.74 7.60
CA ALA A 309 -5.49 16.57 8.51
C ALA A 309 -6.50 17.47 7.77
N ASP A 310 -6.20 17.84 6.53
CA ASP A 310 -7.03 18.72 5.71
C ASP A 310 -8.09 17.98 4.85
N ASP A 311 -8.18 16.63 4.96
CA ASP A 311 -9.13 15.78 4.21
C ASP A 311 -10.59 16.31 4.26
N PHE A 312 -10.99 16.92 5.38
CA PHE A 312 -12.32 17.53 5.53
C PHE A 312 -12.51 18.73 4.57
N LEU A 313 -11.49 19.58 4.41
CA LEU A 313 -11.54 20.75 3.54
C LEU A 313 -11.65 20.32 2.08
N PHE A 314 -10.82 19.36 1.67
CA PHE A 314 -10.82 18.83 0.31
C PHE A 314 -12.13 18.14 -0.06
N LYS A 315 -12.71 17.35 0.84
CA LYS A 315 -13.99 16.67 0.61
C LYS A 315 -15.18 17.64 0.43
N ASN A 316 -15.11 18.79 1.07
CA ASN A 316 -16.17 19.81 0.99
C ASN A 316 -15.95 20.84 -0.13
N ALA A 317 -14.79 20.84 -0.79
CA ALA A 317 -14.44 21.85 -1.81
C ALA A 317 -14.98 21.54 -3.22
N ASN A 318 -15.86 20.53 -3.38
CA ASN A 318 -16.44 20.13 -4.67
C ASN A 318 -15.37 19.86 -5.76
N ILE A 319 -14.30 19.14 -5.39
CA ILE A 319 -13.19 18.76 -6.26
C ILE A 319 -13.50 17.43 -6.93
N ASN A 320 -13.21 17.33 -8.24
CA ASN A 320 -13.49 16.09 -8.97
C ASN A 320 -12.57 14.94 -8.57
N HIS A 321 -11.26 15.21 -8.39
CA HIS A 321 -10.29 14.17 -8.07
C HIS A 321 -9.27 14.67 -7.05
N ILE A 322 -9.17 13.95 -5.92
CA ILE A 322 -8.22 14.22 -4.84
C ILE A 322 -7.19 13.09 -4.82
N PHE A 323 -5.93 13.45 -4.99
CA PHE A 323 -4.81 12.53 -4.88
C PHE A 323 -4.04 12.76 -3.59
N THR A 324 -3.96 11.75 -2.75
CA THR A 324 -3.27 11.79 -1.48
C THR A 324 -2.09 10.83 -1.52
N PRO A 325 -0.83 11.31 -1.69
CA PRO A 325 0.36 10.45 -1.78
C PRO A 325 0.49 9.50 -0.60
N SER A 326 0.16 9.94 0.60
CA SER A 326 0.20 9.11 1.82
C SER A 326 -0.81 7.97 1.80
N LYS A 327 -2.03 8.17 1.30
CA LYS A 327 -3.03 7.09 1.13
C LYS A 327 -2.56 6.05 0.12
N ILE A 328 -1.92 6.49 -0.96
CA ILE A 328 -1.34 5.61 -1.98
C ILE A 328 -0.24 4.73 -1.37
N LEU A 329 0.68 5.33 -0.60
CA LEU A 329 1.71 4.58 0.12
C LEU A 329 1.11 3.49 1.01
N VAL A 330 0.15 3.86 1.86
CA VAL A 330 -0.52 2.90 2.76
C VAL A 330 -1.13 1.74 1.97
N ASN A 331 -1.92 2.04 0.94
CA ASN A 331 -2.63 1.01 0.19
C ASN A 331 -1.69 0.08 -0.59
N LYS A 332 -0.70 0.64 -1.29
CA LYS A 332 0.29 -0.15 -2.06
C LYS A 332 1.13 -1.05 -1.16
N VAL A 333 1.69 -0.48 -0.09
CA VAL A 333 2.53 -1.25 0.84
C VAL A 333 1.71 -2.34 1.53
N THR A 334 0.55 -1.99 2.07
CA THR A 334 -0.30 -2.96 2.78
C THR A 334 -0.75 -4.08 1.85
N ASN A 335 -1.24 -3.74 0.65
CA ASN A 335 -1.70 -4.76 -0.29
C ASN A 335 -0.57 -5.72 -0.67
N ALA A 336 0.61 -5.22 -0.99
CA ALA A 336 1.75 -6.05 -1.35
C ALA A 336 2.27 -6.94 -0.19
N LEU A 337 2.10 -6.48 1.06
CA LEU A 337 2.49 -7.24 2.26
C LEU A 337 1.46 -8.31 2.63
N VAL A 338 0.18 -7.97 2.57
CA VAL A 338 -0.93 -8.78 3.09
C VAL A 338 -1.56 -9.64 2.00
N MET A 339 -1.67 -9.12 0.77
CA MET A 339 -2.26 -9.79 -0.39
C MET A 339 -1.28 -9.85 -1.57
N PRO A 340 -0.19 -10.60 -1.46
CA PRO A 340 0.89 -10.60 -2.45
C PRO A 340 0.47 -11.14 -3.83
N LEU A 341 -0.52 -12.03 -3.91
CA LEU A 341 -1.04 -12.51 -5.19
C LEU A 341 -1.89 -11.43 -5.90
N SER A 342 -2.64 -10.65 -5.13
CA SER A 342 -3.38 -9.49 -5.65
C SER A 342 -2.44 -8.44 -6.23
N ASP A 343 -1.35 -8.10 -5.53
CA ASP A 343 -0.32 -7.19 -6.04
C ASP A 343 0.36 -7.74 -7.30
N LYS A 344 0.69 -9.04 -7.30
CA LYS A 344 1.26 -9.73 -8.46
C LYS A 344 0.32 -9.72 -9.66
N PHE A 345 -0.95 -10.02 -9.43
CA PHE A 345 -1.99 -9.98 -10.45
C PHE A 345 -2.09 -8.59 -11.08
N LEU A 346 -2.13 -7.54 -10.27
CA LEU A 346 -2.17 -6.17 -10.76
C LEU A 346 -0.96 -5.82 -11.64
N LYS A 347 0.28 -6.17 -11.20
CA LYS A 347 1.51 -5.94 -11.98
C LYS A 347 1.48 -6.59 -13.36
N ILE A 348 0.73 -7.69 -13.52
CA ILE A 348 0.59 -8.38 -14.80
C ILE A 348 -0.52 -7.74 -15.64
N ILE A 349 -1.69 -7.47 -15.05
CA ILE A 349 -2.84 -6.97 -15.82
C ILE A 349 -2.69 -5.53 -16.28
N ILE A 350 -1.86 -4.72 -15.62
CA ILE A 350 -1.57 -3.35 -16.05
C ILE A 350 -0.97 -3.26 -17.47
N LYS A 351 -0.42 -4.38 -17.96
CA LYS A 351 0.09 -4.52 -19.33
C LYS A 351 -0.97 -4.99 -20.34
N LYS A 352 -2.20 -5.27 -19.89
CA LYS A 352 -3.32 -5.68 -20.73
C LYS A 352 -4.07 -4.46 -21.26
N ASP A 353 -4.86 -4.66 -22.31
CA ASP A 353 -5.68 -3.61 -22.90
C ASP A 353 -7.01 -3.39 -22.14
N ASN A 354 -7.67 -2.29 -22.46
CA ASN A 354 -8.94 -1.91 -21.86
C ASN A 354 -10.09 -2.88 -22.20
N ILE A 355 -9.99 -3.61 -23.32
CA ILE A 355 -10.99 -4.59 -23.77
C ILE A 355 -10.91 -5.83 -22.88
N TRP A 356 -9.72 -6.32 -22.60
CA TRP A 356 -9.48 -7.43 -21.68
C TRP A 356 -10.04 -7.10 -20.29
N ALA A 357 -9.72 -5.88 -19.79
CA ALA A 357 -10.21 -5.41 -18.51
C ALA A 357 -11.74 -5.34 -18.44
N SER A 358 -12.39 -4.85 -19.49
CA SER A 358 -13.86 -4.81 -19.62
C SER A 358 -14.48 -6.21 -19.54
N LYS A 359 -13.89 -7.19 -20.24
CA LYS A 359 -14.35 -8.60 -20.19
C LYS A 359 -14.23 -9.17 -18.79
N LEU A 360 -13.13 -8.90 -18.07
CA LEU A 360 -12.96 -9.36 -16.70
C LEU A 360 -13.98 -8.72 -15.76
N ILE A 361 -14.19 -7.39 -15.85
CA ILE A 361 -15.18 -6.68 -15.05
C ILE A 361 -16.57 -7.27 -15.27
N SER A 362 -16.94 -7.54 -16.55
CA SER A 362 -18.22 -8.16 -16.88
C SER A 362 -18.42 -9.54 -16.22
N ARG A 363 -17.33 -10.33 -16.10
CA ARG A 363 -17.37 -11.62 -15.36
C ARG A 363 -17.56 -11.42 -13.86
N LEU A 364 -16.89 -10.41 -13.28
CA LEU A 364 -16.95 -10.10 -11.85
C LEU A 364 -18.31 -9.55 -11.41
N ILE A 365 -18.99 -8.79 -12.28
CA ILE A 365 -20.28 -8.13 -11.97
C ILE A 365 -21.49 -9.02 -12.31
N LYS A 366 -21.34 -10.06 -13.12
CA LYS A 366 -22.43 -10.87 -13.74
C LYS A 366 -23.50 -11.41 -12.79
N LYS A 367 -23.25 -11.47 -11.47
CA LYS A 367 -24.23 -11.96 -10.48
C LYS A 367 -24.45 -10.97 -9.34
N LYS A 368 -25.22 -9.91 -9.63
CA LYS A 368 -25.95 -9.03 -8.67
C LYS A 368 -25.20 -8.44 -7.45
N LYS A 369 -25.08 -7.10 -7.48
CA LYS A 369 -25.12 -6.15 -6.32
C LYS A 369 -24.14 -6.29 -5.15
N LYS A 370 -23.41 -7.37 -4.95
CA LYS A 370 -22.43 -7.50 -3.87
C LYS A 370 -21.03 -7.23 -4.40
N LYS A 371 -20.26 -6.45 -3.64
CA LYS A 371 -18.84 -6.17 -3.91
C LYS A 371 -18.08 -7.51 -3.89
N PRO A 372 -17.42 -7.94 -4.99
CA PRO A 372 -16.61 -9.16 -4.92
C PRO A 372 -15.42 -8.92 -3.99
N LEU A 373 -15.15 -9.89 -3.13
CA LEU A 373 -14.01 -9.96 -2.23
C LEU A 373 -12.87 -10.70 -2.92
N LEU A 374 -11.65 -10.39 -2.52
CA LEU A 374 -10.47 -11.15 -2.90
C LEU A 374 -10.16 -12.20 -1.85
N LEU A 375 -9.88 -13.42 -2.30
CA LEU A 375 -9.43 -14.54 -1.48
C LEU A 375 -8.12 -15.07 -2.04
N GLU A 376 -7.08 -15.13 -1.21
CA GLU A 376 -5.82 -15.80 -1.52
C GLU A 376 -5.79 -17.16 -0.80
N LEU A 377 -5.60 -18.22 -1.56
CA LEU A 377 -5.53 -19.59 -1.06
C LEU A 377 -4.19 -20.21 -1.46
N GLU A 378 -3.52 -20.83 -0.51
CA GLU A 378 -2.33 -21.63 -0.76
C GLU A 378 -2.61 -23.10 -0.39
N ILE A 379 -2.33 -24.01 -1.31
CA ILE A 379 -2.57 -25.44 -1.13
C ILE A 379 -1.43 -26.07 -0.32
N ASN A 380 -1.55 -25.99 0.99
CA ASN A 380 -0.59 -26.54 1.94
C ASN A 380 -1.29 -27.18 3.15
N GLU A 381 -0.51 -27.79 4.03
CA GLU A 381 -1.01 -28.53 5.21
C GLU A 381 -1.74 -27.63 6.24
N PHE A 382 -1.51 -26.31 6.23
CA PHE A 382 -2.09 -25.38 7.20
C PHE A 382 -3.33 -24.67 6.67
N LEU A 383 -3.30 -24.20 5.41
CA LEU A 383 -4.37 -23.38 4.83
C LEU A 383 -5.43 -24.19 4.10
N ALA A 384 -5.06 -25.36 3.54
CA ALA A 384 -6.00 -26.25 2.86
C ALA A 384 -5.72 -27.73 3.22
N PRO A 385 -5.77 -28.11 4.52
CA PRO A 385 -5.36 -29.42 4.97
C PRO A 385 -6.12 -30.59 4.33
N GLN A 386 -7.39 -30.44 4.00
CA GLN A 386 -8.18 -31.52 3.40
C GLN A 386 -7.80 -31.74 1.93
N ILE A 387 -7.65 -30.66 1.15
CA ILE A 387 -7.17 -30.71 -0.23
C ILE A 387 -5.75 -31.28 -0.26
N TYR A 388 -4.86 -30.81 0.63
CA TYR A 388 -3.48 -31.26 0.74
C TYR A 388 -3.38 -32.76 1.00
N LYS A 389 -4.10 -33.29 2.00
CA LYS A 389 -4.15 -34.72 2.32
C LYS A 389 -4.66 -35.57 1.17
N TYR A 390 -5.69 -35.08 0.47
CA TYR A 390 -6.29 -35.80 -0.66
C TYR A 390 -5.29 -35.91 -1.83
N LEU A 391 -4.60 -34.83 -2.15
CA LEU A 391 -3.58 -34.80 -3.19
C LEU A 391 -2.35 -35.68 -2.83
N LEU A 392 -1.97 -35.75 -1.56
CA LEU A 392 -0.91 -36.67 -1.09
C LEU A 392 -1.25 -38.16 -1.32
N SER A 393 -2.55 -38.52 -1.41
CA SER A 393 -2.99 -39.87 -1.73
C SER A 393 -3.02 -40.17 -3.24
N ASN A 394 -2.32 -39.38 -4.06
CA ASN A 394 -2.25 -39.49 -5.53
C ASN A 394 -3.60 -39.42 -6.24
N LYS A 395 -4.54 -38.65 -5.69
CA LYS A 395 -5.85 -38.38 -6.29
C LYS A 395 -5.83 -36.98 -6.90
N ASN A 396 -6.54 -36.82 -8.01
CA ASN A 396 -6.61 -35.54 -8.72
C ASN A 396 -7.82 -34.71 -8.29
N LEU A 397 -7.65 -33.39 -8.23
CA LEU A 397 -8.68 -32.41 -8.01
C LEU A 397 -8.52 -31.27 -9.01
N THR A 398 -9.61 -30.72 -9.49
CA THR A 398 -9.60 -29.55 -10.37
C THR A 398 -10.07 -28.30 -9.65
N MET A 399 -9.81 -27.15 -10.24
CA MET A 399 -10.26 -25.84 -9.74
C MET A 399 -11.80 -25.78 -9.55
N SER A 400 -12.56 -26.66 -10.23
CA SER A 400 -14.02 -26.74 -10.11
C SER A 400 -14.50 -26.99 -8.67
N LEU A 401 -13.69 -27.64 -7.82
CA LEU A 401 -13.96 -27.81 -6.40
C LEU A 401 -14.23 -26.46 -5.68
N LEU A 402 -13.49 -25.42 -6.04
CA LEU A 402 -13.54 -24.12 -5.36
C LEU A 402 -14.79 -23.28 -5.68
N ARG A 403 -15.68 -23.78 -6.53
CA ARG A 403 -16.96 -23.12 -6.83
C ARG A 403 -18.20 -23.93 -6.39
N ILE A 404 -18.00 -25.00 -5.65
CA ILE A 404 -19.12 -25.84 -5.17
C ILE A 404 -19.82 -25.11 -4.02
N SER A 405 -21.16 -25.11 -4.05
CA SER A 405 -21.96 -24.58 -2.96
C SER A 405 -22.25 -25.69 -1.95
N LEU A 406 -21.94 -25.45 -0.68
CA LEU A 406 -22.24 -26.37 0.42
C LEU A 406 -23.74 -26.42 0.77
N TYR A 407 -24.49 -25.38 0.38
CA TYR A 407 -25.95 -25.38 0.55
C TYR A 407 -26.66 -26.31 -0.45
N ASN A 408 -26.23 -26.32 -1.71
CA ASN A 408 -26.75 -27.19 -2.75
C ASN A 408 -25.66 -27.45 -3.79
N LYS A 409 -25.24 -28.70 -3.91
CA LYS A 409 -24.13 -29.13 -4.77
C LYS A 409 -24.36 -28.90 -6.26
N GLU A 410 -25.63 -28.88 -6.70
CA GLU A 410 -25.98 -28.57 -8.09
C GLU A 410 -25.75 -27.11 -8.44
N LEU A 411 -25.74 -26.24 -7.42
CA LEU A 411 -25.51 -24.82 -7.58
C LEU A 411 -23.98 -24.53 -7.54
N LYS A 412 -23.56 -23.61 -8.38
CA LYS A 412 -22.19 -23.13 -8.39
C LYS A 412 -22.13 -21.76 -7.75
N ASN A 413 -21.24 -21.60 -6.78
CA ASN A 413 -20.96 -20.34 -6.14
C ASN A 413 -20.45 -19.29 -7.14
N ASN A 414 -20.67 -18.04 -6.80
CA ASN A 414 -20.17 -16.93 -7.59
C ASN A 414 -18.68 -16.68 -7.29
N VAL A 415 -17.83 -17.42 -7.97
CA VAL A 415 -16.37 -17.34 -7.88
C VAL A 415 -15.80 -17.07 -9.27
N VAL A 416 -14.80 -16.20 -9.35
CA VAL A 416 -14.03 -15.93 -10.55
C VAL A 416 -12.56 -16.17 -10.24
N PRO A 417 -11.90 -17.14 -10.89
CA PRO A 417 -10.47 -17.35 -10.72
C PRO A 417 -9.70 -16.26 -11.46
N LEU A 418 -8.79 -15.61 -10.75
CA LEU A 418 -8.01 -14.48 -11.26
C LEU A 418 -6.59 -14.87 -11.63
N LEU A 419 -5.93 -15.65 -10.74
CA LEU A 419 -4.56 -16.05 -10.93
C LEU A 419 -4.31 -17.40 -10.24
N LEU A 420 -3.56 -18.27 -10.93
CA LEU A 420 -2.93 -19.45 -10.36
C LEU A 420 -1.42 -19.32 -10.52
N GLN A 421 -0.69 -19.37 -9.43
CA GLN A 421 0.75 -19.45 -9.41
C GLN A 421 1.18 -20.85 -8.96
N ARG A 422 1.95 -21.53 -9.83
CA ARG A 422 2.56 -22.82 -9.58
C ARG A 422 4.06 -22.67 -9.71
N GLU A 423 4.76 -22.74 -8.59
CA GLU A 423 6.19 -22.41 -8.52
C GLU A 423 6.49 -21.03 -9.17
N ASN A 424 7.12 -21.02 -10.34
CA ASN A 424 7.42 -19.81 -11.10
C ASN A 424 6.40 -19.51 -12.22
N ASP A 425 5.56 -20.48 -12.57
CA ASP A 425 4.58 -20.33 -13.63
C ASP A 425 3.33 -19.60 -13.14
N ILE A 426 2.79 -18.77 -14.04
CA ILE A 426 1.60 -17.96 -13.74
C ILE A 426 0.55 -18.16 -14.83
N ILE A 427 -0.62 -18.60 -14.43
CA ILE A 427 -1.80 -18.73 -15.27
C ILE A 427 -2.79 -17.64 -14.90
N LEU A 428 -3.06 -16.71 -15.85
CA LEU A 428 -4.11 -15.71 -15.69
C LEU A 428 -5.48 -16.29 -15.99
N THR A 429 -6.45 -15.99 -15.14
CA THR A 429 -7.83 -16.46 -15.27
C THR A 429 -7.91 -17.96 -15.61
N PRO A 430 -7.33 -18.83 -14.74
CA PRO A 430 -7.26 -20.27 -14.99
C PRO A 430 -8.65 -20.88 -15.27
N SER A 431 -8.66 -21.96 -16.06
CA SER A 431 -9.87 -22.74 -16.32
C SER A 431 -10.33 -23.48 -15.05
N TRP A 432 -11.61 -23.79 -14.98
CA TRP A 432 -12.15 -24.64 -13.90
C TRP A 432 -11.71 -26.11 -14.01
N GLU A 433 -11.23 -26.53 -15.18
CA GLU A 433 -10.69 -27.86 -15.44
C GLU A 433 -9.20 -27.98 -15.13
N GLU A 434 -8.54 -26.88 -14.75
CA GLU A 434 -7.15 -26.87 -14.35
C GLU A 434 -6.96 -27.69 -13.06
N ASP A 435 -5.97 -28.60 -13.06
CA ASP A 435 -5.63 -29.39 -11.90
C ASP A 435 -5.09 -28.52 -10.76
N ILE A 436 -5.47 -28.84 -9.54
CA ILE A 436 -4.87 -28.29 -8.31
C ILE A 436 -3.69 -29.16 -7.90
N LYS A 437 -2.55 -28.54 -7.58
CA LYS A 437 -1.35 -29.22 -7.06
C LYS A 437 -0.93 -28.65 -5.71
N ILE A 438 -0.19 -29.47 -4.96
CA ILE A 438 0.42 -29.03 -3.69
C ILE A 438 1.37 -27.87 -3.96
N GLY A 439 1.29 -26.82 -3.15
CA GLY A 439 2.07 -25.59 -3.30
C GLY A 439 1.45 -24.54 -4.24
N ASP A 440 0.36 -24.86 -4.94
CA ASP A 440 -0.36 -23.88 -5.75
C ASP A 440 -0.85 -22.71 -4.90
N LYS A 441 -0.69 -21.48 -5.45
CA LYS A 441 -1.22 -20.25 -4.86
C LYS A 441 -2.26 -19.69 -5.79
N ILE A 442 -3.47 -19.51 -5.28
CA ILE A 442 -4.66 -19.20 -6.08
C ILE A 442 -5.25 -17.89 -5.59
N LEU A 443 -5.48 -16.95 -6.51
CA LEU A 443 -6.24 -15.73 -6.26
C LEU A 443 -7.64 -15.87 -6.86
N LEU A 444 -8.65 -15.69 -6.02
CA LEU A 444 -10.06 -15.76 -6.40
C LEU A 444 -10.77 -14.45 -6.09
N ALA A 445 -11.76 -14.10 -6.88
CA ALA A 445 -12.78 -13.11 -6.54
C ALA A 445 -14.08 -13.83 -6.25
N CYS A 446 -14.68 -13.58 -5.09
CA CYS A 446 -15.89 -14.28 -4.63
C CYS A 446 -16.77 -13.37 -3.75
N ASP A 447 -17.98 -13.78 -3.44
CA ASP A 447 -18.78 -13.17 -2.38
C ASP A 447 -18.50 -13.85 -1.02
N ASN A 448 -19.05 -13.27 0.07
CA ASN A 448 -18.83 -13.80 1.42
C ASN A 448 -19.26 -15.27 1.56
N HIS A 449 -20.41 -15.63 0.99
CA HIS A 449 -20.92 -17.00 1.08
C HIS A 449 -19.97 -17.99 0.40
N ALA A 450 -19.51 -17.67 -0.80
CA ALA A 450 -18.54 -18.50 -1.53
C ALA A 450 -17.19 -18.59 -0.82
N LYS A 451 -16.76 -17.49 -0.16
CA LYS A 451 -15.57 -17.50 0.66
C LYS A 451 -15.69 -18.48 1.82
N ASP A 452 -16.79 -18.42 2.56
CA ASP A 452 -17.05 -19.32 3.69
C ASP A 452 -17.09 -20.79 3.24
N ASP A 453 -17.78 -21.09 2.13
CA ASP A 453 -17.82 -22.45 1.56
C ASP A 453 -16.42 -22.96 1.18
N ILE A 454 -15.57 -22.12 0.54
CA ILE A 454 -14.20 -22.47 0.18
C ILE A 454 -13.37 -22.76 1.44
N GLU A 455 -13.48 -21.91 2.46
CA GLU A 455 -12.75 -22.07 3.72
C GLU A 455 -13.19 -23.38 4.42
N TYR A 456 -14.49 -23.68 4.46
CA TYR A 456 -15.00 -24.95 5.01
C TYR A 456 -14.54 -26.18 4.21
N ILE A 457 -14.59 -26.13 2.89
CA ILE A 457 -14.06 -27.22 2.03
C ILE A 457 -12.56 -27.45 2.29
N CYS A 458 -11.78 -26.39 2.52
CA CYS A 458 -10.37 -26.50 2.80
C CYS A 458 -10.07 -27.08 4.19
N GLN A 459 -10.89 -26.76 5.21
CA GLN A 459 -10.59 -27.03 6.62
C GLN A 459 -11.34 -28.22 7.18
N ASN A 460 -12.60 -28.46 6.77
CA ASN A 460 -13.47 -29.44 7.34
C ASN A 460 -13.55 -30.71 6.46
N ILE A 461 -13.30 -31.87 7.07
CA ILE A 461 -13.27 -33.16 6.36
C ILE A 461 -14.64 -33.56 5.80
N TYR A 462 -15.73 -33.27 6.51
CA TYR A 462 -17.08 -33.63 6.07
C TYR A 462 -17.50 -32.79 4.88
N GLU A 463 -17.28 -31.48 4.93
CA GLU A 463 -17.58 -30.55 3.84
C GLU A 463 -16.73 -30.81 2.61
N PHE A 464 -15.46 -31.17 2.81
CA PHE A 464 -14.59 -31.60 1.72
C PHE A 464 -15.12 -32.84 1.01
N TYR A 465 -15.46 -33.90 1.76
CA TYR A 465 -16.02 -35.12 1.16
C TYR A 465 -17.39 -34.87 0.52
N TYR A 466 -18.25 -34.04 1.12
CA TYR A 466 -19.49 -33.64 0.48
C TYR A 466 -19.24 -32.95 -0.87
N ALA A 467 -18.22 -32.13 -0.98
CA ALA A 467 -17.92 -31.41 -2.21
C ALA A 467 -17.37 -32.30 -3.34
N ILE A 468 -16.63 -33.39 -3.02
CA ILE A 468 -16.00 -34.26 -4.02
C ILE A 468 -16.84 -35.51 -4.40
N THR A 469 -17.80 -35.93 -3.58
CA THR A 469 -18.71 -37.04 -3.89
C THR A 469 -19.87 -36.60 -4.71
#